data_29b69a4b3a816c36399d52f96efb512a
#
_entry.id   29b69a4b3a816c36399d52f96efb512a
#
_cell.length_a   1.000
_cell.length_b   1.000
_cell.length_c   1.000
_cell.angle_alpha   90.00
_cell.angle_beta   90.00
_cell.angle_gamma   90.00
#
_symmetry.space_group_name_H-M   'P 1'
#
loop_
_entity.id
_entity.type
_entity.pdbx_description
1 polymer ?
#
loop_
_entity_poly.entity_id
_entity_poly.type
_entity_poly.pdbx_seq_one_letter_code
_entity_poly.pdbx_strand_id
1 'polypeptide(L)'
;MYSNGPISSGATHAATSTVAPAGYTWSKLQDPASNLGFSTFYNNALTSDFALAEDFVVPVGQTWNLINVNVYGYHTVYSGTTIPIDVLRVRIWNGGPSLGTSVVVYGNMTTKVLNATESGEEFLYRVAATTGTIRKVWRFNAAISTSLVAGTYWLEYQVHAINDAAIFCPPVTILGTQSDPS
;
A
#
# COMPACT_ATOMS: atom_id res chain seq x y z
N MET A 1 -16.62 1.10 -5.78
CA MET A 1 -15.27 1.16 -5.17
C MET A 1 -14.57 -0.15 -5.49
N TYR A 2 -13.34 -0.11 -5.97
CA TYR A 2 -12.49 -1.28 -6.21
C TYR A 2 -11.52 -1.46 -5.03
N SER A 3 -11.19 -2.70 -4.69
CA SER A 3 -10.19 -3.03 -3.67
C SER A 3 -9.49 -4.33 -4.06
N ASN A 4 -8.17 -4.38 -3.92
CA ASN A 4 -7.37 -5.60 -4.14
C ASN A 4 -7.63 -6.68 -3.07
N GLY A 5 -8.18 -6.29 -1.92
CA GLY A 5 -8.44 -7.20 -0.82
C GLY A 5 -8.05 -6.62 0.54
N PRO A 6 -8.29 -7.37 1.62
CA PRO A 6 -8.02 -6.93 2.97
C PRO A 6 -6.51 -6.93 3.29
N ILE A 7 -6.12 -6.05 4.21
CA ILE A 7 -4.78 -6.02 4.81
C ILE A 7 -4.80 -6.36 6.30
N SER A 8 -5.99 -6.55 6.87
CA SER A 8 -6.19 -6.99 8.26
C SER A 8 -6.42 -8.49 8.33
N SER A 9 -5.70 -9.16 9.21
CA SER A 9 -5.89 -10.57 9.56
C SER A 9 -6.74 -10.78 10.82
N GLY A 10 -7.23 -9.71 11.43
CA GLY A 10 -8.09 -9.75 12.60
C GLY A 10 -7.44 -9.23 13.89
N ALA A 11 -8.24 -9.14 14.95
CA ALA A 11 -7.80 -8.61 16.24
C ALA A 11 -6.93 -9.57 17.07
N THR A 12 -7.03 -10.87 16.82
CA THR A 12 -6.28 -11.89 17.55
C THR A 12 -5.33 -12.61 16.61
N HIS A 13 -4.06 -12.68 16.99
CA HIS A 13 -3.06 -13.43 16.25
C HIS A 13 -3.25 -14.93 16.50
N ALA A 14 -3.52 -15.71 15.44
CA ALA A 14 -3.97 -17.11 15.55
C ALA A 14 -2.95 -18.01 16.26
N ALA A 15 -1.67 -17.87 15.94
CA ALA A 15 -0.63 -18.75 16.46
C ALA A 15 -0.29 -18.50 17.92
N THR A 16 -0.29 -17.23 18.37
CA THR A 16 0.14 -16.85 19.72
C THR A 16 -1.04 -16.44 20.61
N SER A 17 -2.26 -16.39 20.06
CA SER A 17 -3.45 -15.86 20.74
C SER A 17 -3.29 -14.42 21.25
N THR A 18 -2.28 -13.70 20.75
CA THR A 18 -2.03 -12.30 21.14
C THR A 18 -3.12 -11.41 20.60
N VAL A 19 -3.80 -10.68 21.48
CA VAL A 19 -4.80 -9.69 21.11
C VAL A 19 -4.12 -8.37 20.78
N ALA A 20 -4.53 -7.72 19.71
CA ALA A 20 -4.07 -6.39 19.35
C ALA A 20 -4.51 -5.36 20.42
N PRO A 21 -3.81 -4.24 20.56
CA PRO A 21 -4.27 -3.15 21.39
C PRO A 21 -5.72 -2.73 21.05
N ALA A 22 -6.43 -2.19 22.01
CA ALA A 22 -7.83 -1.78 21.84
C ALA A 22 -7.96 -0.84 20.62
N GLY A 23 -8.90 -1.15 19.72
CA GLY A 23 -9.12 -0.40 18.49
C GLY A 23 -8.20 -0.77 17.32
N TYR A 24 -7.24 -1.68 17.52
CA TYR A 24 -6.32 -2.12 16.47
C TYR A 24 -6.55 -3.56 16.03
N THR A 25 -6.01 -3.90 14.87
CA THR A 25 -5.93 -5.27 14.36
C THR A 25 -4.51 -5.60 13.91
N TRP A 26 -4.28 -6.85 13.54
CA TRP A 26 -3.02 -7.32 13.00
C TRP A 26 -3.07 -7.38 11.48
N SER A 27 -1.94 -7.12 10.84
CA SER A 27 -1.70 -7.40 9.43
C SER A 27 -0.59 -8.44 9.34
N LYS A 28 -0.95 -9.69 9.04
CA LYS A 28 -0.01 -10.81 8.91
C LYS A 28 -0.17 -11.48 7.55
N LEU A 29 0.94 -11.88 6.96
CA LEU A 29 0.92 -12.78 5.79
C LEU A 29 0.50 -14.18 6.19
N GLN A 30 -0.08 -14.88 5.23
CA GLN A 30 -0.47 -16.28 5.37
C GLN A 30 0.67 -17.26 5.14
N ASP A 31 1.68 -16.83 4.40
CA ASP A 31 2.85 -17.62 4.08
C ASP A 31 3.94 -17.39 5.15
N PRO A 32 4.59 -18.46 5.63
CA PRO A 32 5.78 -18.42 6.47
C PRO A 32 6.93 -17.62 5.86
N ALA A 33 6.99 -17.48 4.54
CA ALA A 33 7.98 -16.65 3.91
C ALA A 33 7.91 -15.22 4.47
N SER A 34 8.90 -14.83 5.16
CA SER A 34 9.15 -13.64 5.95
C SER A 34 9.02 -12.29 5.23
N ASN A 35 8.25 -12.19 4.16
CA ASN A 35 8.09 -10.96 3.42
C ASN A 35 7.19 -10.00 4.21
N LEU A 36 7.80 -9.07 4.90
CA LEU A 36 7.10 -8.06 5.69
C LEU A 36 6.36 -7.07 4.79
N GLY A 37 6.85 -6.84 3.57
CA GLY A 37 6.27 -5.92 2.60
C GLY A 37 7.21 -5.66 1.42
N PHE A 38 6.71 -4.94 0.43
CA PHE A 38 7.45 -4.54 -0.76
C PHE A 38 7.90 -3.08 -0.66
N SER A 39 9.14 -2.81 -1.03
CA SER A 39 9.67 -1.44 -1.06
C SER A 39 8.90 -0.60 -2.08
N THR A 40 8.46 0.59 -1.67
CA THR A 40 7.70 1.51 -2.52
C THR A 40 8.17 2.96 -2.35
N PHE A 41 9.41 3.17 -1.97
CA PHE A 41 9.94 4.48 -1.63
C PHE A 41 11.15 4.87 -2.49
N TYR A 42 11.36 6.17 -2.60
CA TYR A 42 12.63 6.74 -3.02
C TYR A 42 13.21 7.62 -1.90
N ASN A 43 14.52 7.80 -1.89
CA ASN A 43 15.22 8.75 -1.03
C ASN A 43 15.79 9.92 -1.85
N ASN A 44 16.13 11.01 -1.19
CA ASN A 44 16.64 12.22 -1.87
C ASN A 44 17.95 11.98 -2.64
N ALA A 45 18.77 11.04 -2.20
CA ALA A 45 20.01 10.67 -2.88
C ALA A 45 19.77 9.73 -4.09
N LEU A 46 18.54 9.26 -4.30
CA LEU A 46 18.14 8.27 -5.32
C LEU A 46 18.98 6.98 -5.29
N THR A 47 19.54 6.64 -4.14
CA THR A 47 20.16 5.33 -3.89
C THR A 47 19.13 4.24 -3.63
N SER A 48 17.91 4.65 -3.31
CA SER A 48 16.69 3.84 -3.29
C SER A 48 15.67 4.54 -4.18
N ASP A 49 15.14 3.84 -5.17
CA ASP A 49 14.18 4.36 -6.15
C ASP A 49 13.25 3.20 -6.57
N PHE A 50 12.32 2.86 -5.66
CA PHE A 50 11.42 1.73 -5.82
C PHE A 50 10.00 2.21 -6.02
N ALA A 51 9.35 1.72 -7.06
CA ALA A 51 7.92 1.85 -7.28
C ALA A 51 7.26 0.47 -7.23
N LEU A 52 6.02 0.42 -6.81
CA LEU A 52 5.20 -0.80 -6.79
C LEU A 52 4.05 -0.64 -7.76
N ALA A 53 3.79 -1.68 -8.54
CA ALA A 53 2.67 -1.72 -9.47
C ALA A 53 1.78 -2.94 -9.21
N GLU A 54 0.47 -2.73 -9.36
CA GLU A 54 -0.56 -3.75 -9.21
C GLU A 54 -1.60 -3.61 -10.31
N ASP A 55 -2.07 -4.71 -10.86
CA ASP A 55 -3.06 -4.70 -11.92
C ASP A 55 -4.51 -4.63 -11.39
N PHE A 56 -5.39 -4.08 -12.24
CA PHE A 56 -6.83 -4.09 -12.01
C PHE A 56 -7.58 -4.09 -13.34
N VAL A 57 -8.81 -4.55 -13.29
CA VAL A 57 -9.65 -4.67 -14.49
C VAL A 57 -10.87 -3.76 -14.36
N VAL A 58 -11.08 -2.90 -15.36
CA VAL A 58 -12.36 -2.22 -15.57
C VAL A 58 -13.21 -3.15 -16.44
N PRO A 59 -14.37 -3.64 -15.94
CA PRO A 59 -15.18 -4.61 -16.67
C PRO A 59 -15.73 -4.08 -18.00
N VAL A 60 -15.97 -4.99 -18.94
CA VAL A 60 -16.60 -4.67 -20.22
C VAL A 60 -17.94 -3.97 -19.98
N GLY A 61 -18.18 -2.89 -20.73
CA GLY A 61 -19.38 -2.07 -20.60
C GLY A 61 -19.36 -1.06 -19.46
N GLN A 62 -18.26 -0.98 -18.69
CA GLN A 62 -18.10 0.01 -17.63
C GLN A 62 -17.08 1.09 -18.01
N THR A 63 -17.27 2.25 -17.41
CA THR A 63 -16.28 3.33 -17.34
C THR A 63 -16.13 3.74 -15.89
N TRP A 64 -14.91 3.73 -15.38
CA TRP A 64 -14.61 4.15 -14.03
C TRP A 64 -14.09 5.58 -14.01
N ASN A 65 -14.77 6.45 -13.27
CA ASN A 65 -14.29 7.80 -12.97
C ASN A 65 -13.53 7.75 -11.65
N LEU A 66 -12.21 7.80 -11.72
CA LEU A 66 -11.33 7.76 -10.56
C LEU A 66 -11.15 9.18 -10.03
N ILE A 67 -11.47 9.37 -8.76
CA ILE A 67 -11.30 10.65 -8.05
C ILE A 67 -10.23 10.59 -6.99
N ASN A 68 -9.92 9.38 -6.51
CA ASN A 68 -8.82 9.13 -5.59
C ASN A 68 -8.32 7.68 -5.69
N VAL A 69 -7.12 7.47 -5.16
CA VAL A 69 -6.53 6.15 -4.94
C VAL A 69 -6.00 6.11 -3.51
N ASN A 70 -6.28 5.03 -2.81
CA ASN A 70 -5.67 4.76 -1.51
C ASN A 70 -4.61 3.66 -1.67
N VAL A 71 -3.41 3.94 -1.23
CA VAL A 71 -2.32 2.96 -1.10
C VAL A 71 -1.90 2.86 0.36
N TYR A 72 -1.31 1.74 0.73
CA TYR A 72 -0.98 1.45 2.11
C TYR A 72 0.52 1.26 2.29
N GLY A 73 1.03 1.72 3.43
CA GLY A 73 2.42 1.56 3.74
C GLY A 73 2.70 1.64 5.23
N TYR A 74 3.86 1.15 5.64
CA TYR A 74 4.34 1.27 7.00
C TYR A 74 5.84 1.56 7.02
N HIS A 75 6.25 2.23 8.07
CA HIS A 75 7.65 2.44 8.44
C HIS A 75 7.99 1.50 9.60
N THR A 76 9.19 0.91 9.61
CA THR A 76 9.53 -0.14 10.59
C THR A 76 9.60 0.32 12.04
N VAL A 77 9.89 1.60 12.28
CA VAL A 77 10.10 2.16 13.63
C VAL A 77 9.47 3.55 13.83
N TYR A 78 8.45 3.89 13.04
CA TYR A 78 7.81 5.20 13.15
C TYR A 78 6.80 5.23 14.29
N SER A 79 7.02 6.09 15.28
CA SER A 79 6.17 6.28 16.45
C SER A 79 5.33 7.56 16.42
N GLY A 80 5.39 8.32 15.33
CA GLY A 80 4.61 9.55 15.17
C GLY A 80 3.10 9.31 15.08
N THR A 81 2.35 10.41 15.17
CA THR A 81 0.88 10.42 15.11
C THR A 81 0.35 10.99 13.78
N THR A 82 1.23 11.44 12.90
CA THR A 82 0.92 11.93 11.55
C THR A 82 1.45 10.96 10.51
N ILE A 83 0.99 11.09 9.26
CA ILE A 83 1.50 10.24 8.17
C ILE A 83 3.03 10.41 8.02
N PRO A 84 3.78 9.31 7.80
CA PRO A 84 5.25 9.36 7.73
C PRO A 84 5.81 9.80 6.37
N ILE A 85 4.96 10.19 5.42
CA ILE A 85 5.36 10.56 4.06
C ILE A 85 4.99 12.02 3.75
N ASP A 86 5.72 12.64 2.86
CA ASP A 86 5.46 13.98 2.33
C ASP A 86 5.23 14.00 0.82
N VAL A 87 5.53 12.89 0.12
CA VAL A 87 5.25 12.72 -1.30
C VAL A 87 4.56 11.38 -1.56
N LEU A 88 3.52 11.42 -2.38
CA LEU A 88 2.94 10.28 -3.08
C LEU A 88 2.87 10.63 -4.56
N ARG A 89 3.41 9.75 -5.42
CA ARG A 89 3.36 9.83 -6.87
C ARG A 89 2.60 8.63 -7.39
N VAL A 90 1.80 8.84 -8.43
CA VAL A 90 0.96 7.82 -9.03
C VAL A 90 1.00 7.94 -10.54
N ARG A 91 1.04 6.81 -11.23
CA ARG A 91 0.72 6.72 -12.66
C ARG A 91 -0.08 5.45 -12.94
N ILE A 92 -0.87 5.50 -14.01
CA ILE A 92 -1.67 4.36 -14.47
C ILE A 92 -1.22 4.02 -15.89
N TRP A 93 -1.00 2.74 -16.11
CA TRP A 93 -0.61 2.15 -17.38
C TRP A 93 -1.76 1.35 -17.99
N ASN A 94 -1.82 1.27 -19.32
CA ASN A 94 -2.76 0.40 -20.04
C ASN A 94 -2.25 -1.03 -20.26
N GLY A 95 -1.31 -1.47 -19.44
CA GLY A 95 -0.68 -2.79 -19.47
C GLY A 95 0.47 -2.83 -18.46
N GLY A 96 1.14 -3.96 -18.32
CA GLY A 96 2.25 -4.10 -17.36
C GLY A 96 3.37 -3.08 -17.60
N PRO A 97 3.89 -2.40 -16.56
CA PRO A 97 4.91 -1.36 -16.72
C PRO A 97 6.20 -1.82 -17.42
N SER A 98 6.53 -3.11 -17.32
CA SER A 98 7.71 -3.71 -17.97
C SER A 98 7.50 -4.09 -19.43
N LEU A 99 6.28 -3.99 -19.95
CA LEU A 99 5.97 -4.33 -21.34
C LEU A 99 6.28 -3.13 -22.24
N GLY A 100 7.07 -3.34 -23.30
CA GLY A 100 7.44 -2.28 -24.24
C GLY A 100 6.27 -1.68 -25.04
N THR A 101 5.09 -2.29 -24.99
CA THR A 101 3.84 -1.83 -25.63
C THR A 101 2.94 -1.03 -24.69
N SER A 102 3.22 -1.04 -23.38
CA SER A 102 2.43 -0.32 -22.40
C SER A 102 2.74 1.18 -22.43
N VAL A 103 1.68 1.98 -22.28
CA VAL A 103 1.81 3.44 -22.18
C VAL A 103 1.14 3.95 -20.91
N VAL A 104 1.67 5.04 -20.38
CA VAL A 104 1.06 5.75 -19.27
C VAL A 104 -0.18 6.47 -19.77
N VAL A 105 -1.33 6.15 -19.19
CA VAL A 105 -2.62 6.78 -19.51
C VAL A 105 -3.02 7.87 -18.51
N TYR A 106 -2.39 7.89 -17.34
CA TYR A 106 -2.58 8.93 -16.33
C TYR A 106 -1.35 9.08 -15.45
N GLY A 107 -1.06 10.32 -15.01
CA GLY A 107 -0.07 10.66 -14.00
C GLY A 107 1.38 10.52 -14.44
N ASN A 108 2.29 10.65 -13.49
CA ASN A 108 3.74 10.53 -13.71
C ASN A 108 4.47 10.36 -12.35
N MET A 109 5.78 10.06 -12.40
CA MET A 109 6.60 9.88 -11.19
C MET A 109 7.33 11.16 -10.75
N THR A 110 6.86 12.34 -11.16
CA THR A 110 7.43 13.65 -10.73
C THR A 110 6.41 14.54 -10.03
N THR A 111 5.13 14.32 -10.26
CA THR A 111 4.05 15.13 -9.67
C THR A 111 3.59 14.52 -8.36
N LYS A 112 3.60 15.33 -7.31
CA LYS A 112 3.04 15.00 -6.00
C LYS A 112 1.51 15.07 -6.05
N VAL A 113 0.85 13.98 -5.67
CA VAL A 113 -0.62 13.86 -5.64
C VAL A 113 -1.15 13.51 -4.24
N LEU A 114 -0.29 13.57 -3.21
CA LEU A 114 -0.65 13.27 -1.83
C LEU A 114 -1.72 14.22 -1.32
N ASN A 115 -2.86 13.67 -0.92
CA ASN A 115 -3.89 14.35 -0.15
C ASN A 115 -3.71 14.01 1.33
N ALA A 116 -2.97 14.84 2.05
CA ALA A 116 -2.63 14.59 3.45
C ALA A 116 -3.86 14.61 4.36
N THR A 117 -4.89 15.40 4.03
CA THR A 117 -6.13 15.51 4.81
C THR A 117 -6.94 14.20 4.79
N GLU A 118 -6.93 13.50 3.65
CA GLU A 118 -7.64 12.22 3.49
C GLU A 118 -6.74 11.00 3.78
N SER A 119 -5.48 11.25 4.16
CA SER A 119 -4.53 10.21 4.57
C SER A 119 -4.55 10.05 6.09
N GLY A 120 -4.26 8.83 6.59
CA GLY A 120 -4.32 8.60 8.03
C GLY A 120 -3.88 7.20 8.45
N GLU A 121 -3.90 6.97 9.75
CA GLU A 121 -3.62 5.67 10.36
C GLU A 121 -4.78 4.68 10.08
N GLU A 122 -4.45 3.44 9.76
CA GLU A 122 -5.46 2.38 9.49
C GLU A 122 -5.77 1.52 10.73
N PHE A 123 -5.23 1.88 11.89
CA PHE A 123 -5.44 1.18 13.15
C PHE A 123 -5.10 -0.32 13.07
N LEU A 124 -4.00 -0.62 12.39
CA LEU A 124 -3.45 -1.96 12.35
C LEU A 124 -1.91 -1.96 12.38
N TYR A 125 -1.36 -3.02 12.92
CA TYR A 125 0.08 -3.23 13.00
C TYR A 125 0.52 -4.36 12.09
N ARG A 126 1.56 -4.11 11.31
CA ARG A 126 2.21 -5.15 10.52
C ARG A 126 2.97 -6.10 11.43
N VAL A 127 2.63 -7.38 11.41
CA VAL A 127 3.32 -8.43 12.16
C VAL A 127 4.61 -8.81 11.42
N ALA A 128 5.71 -8.84 12.18
CA ALA A 128 6.99 -9.41 11.75
C ALA A 128 7.10 -10.86 12.27
N ALA A 129 8.29 -11.29 12.68
CA ALA A 129 8.49 -12.59 13.33
C ALA A 129 7.69 -12.74 14.64
N THR A 130 7.38 -11.61 15.29
CA THR A 130 6.57 -11.57 16.50
C THR A 130 5.54 -10.44 16.39
N THR A 131 4.46 -10.56 17.16
CA THR A 131 3.50 -9.45 17.33
C THR A 131 4.19 -8.26 17.99
N GLY A 132 3.95 -7.05 17.45
CA GLY A 132 4.55 -5.83 17.99
C GLY A 132 3.83 -4.59 17.46
N THR A 133 3.97 -3.47 18.16
CA THR A 133 3.21 -2.23 17.92
C THR A 133 4.05 -1.11 17.31
N ILE A 134 5.20 -1.45 16.72
CA ILE A 134 6.12 -0.47 16.11
C ILE A 134 5.93 -0.28 14.60
N ARG A 135 5.08 -1.07 13.96
CA ARG A 135 4.84 -1.05 12.50
C ARG A 135 3.39 -0.69 12.21
N LYS A 136 3.01 0.54 12.53
CA LYS A 136 1.71 1.08 12.18
C LYS A 136 1.54 1.12 10.67
N VAL A 137 0.40 0.65 10.17
CA VAL A 137 0.04 0.79 8.76
C VAL A 137 -0.74 2.09 8.57
N TRP A 138 -0.37 2.80 7.52
CA TRP A 138 -0.95 4.08 7.13
C TRP A 138 -1.61 3.95 5.77
N ARG A 139 -2.73 4.62 5.61
CA ARG A 139 -3.36 4.85 4.32
C ARG A 139 -2.88 6.19 3.76
N PHE A 140 -2.38 6.16 2.55
CA PHE A 140 -1.97 7.34 1.79
C PHE A 140 -2.96 7.56 0.66
N ASN A 141 -3.65 8.69 0.68
CA ASN A 141 -4.62 9.07 -0.33
C ASN A 141 -3.95 9.90 -1.42
N ALA A 142 -4.13 9.50 -2.67
CA ALA A 142 -3.79 10.30 -3.84
C ALA A 142 -5.07 10.94 -4.40
N ALA A 143 -5.12 12.26 -4.48
CA ALA A 143 -6.14 12.96 -5.21
C ALA A 143 -5.83 12.87 -6.71
N ILE A 144 -6.69 12.20 -7.47
CA ILE A 144 -6.55 12.01 -8.92
C ILE A 144 -7.86 12.39 -9.62
N SER A 145 -7.80 12.56 -10.94
CA SER A 145 -9.00 12.78 -11.74
C SER A 145 -8.78 12.21 -13.15
N THR A 146 -9.37 11.05 -13.41
CA THR A 146 -9.29 10.40 -14.71
C THR A 146 -10.46 9.45 -14.94
N SER A 147 -10.75 9.15 -16.20
CA SER A 147 -11.76 8.16 -16.59
C SER A 147 -11.07 7.03 -17.35
N LEU A 148 -11.36 5.80 -16.96
CA LEU A 148 -10.85 4.59 -17.58
C LEU A 148 -12.02 3.78 -18.16
N VAL A 149 -11.95 3.46 -19.43
CA VAL A 149 -12.90 2.55 -20.09
C VAL A 149 -12.56 1.10 -19.78
N ALA A 150 -13.40 0.16 -20.21
CA ALA A 150 -13.13 -1.27 -20.05
C ALA A 150 -11.71 -1.66 -20.53
N GLY A 151 -10.98 -2.38 -19.68
CA GLY A 151 -9.59 -2.77 -19.97
C GLY A 151 -8.85 -3.24 -18.73
N THR A 152 -7.65 -3.75 -18.94
CA THR A 152 -6.70 -4.09 -17.86
C THR A 152 -5.68 -2.98 -17.73
N TYR A 153 -5.52 -2.49 -16.52
CA TYR A 153 -4.65 -1.38 -16.17
C TYR A 153 -3.71 -1.78 -15.03
N TRP A 154 -2.64 -1.01 -14.88
CA TRP A 154 -1.71 -1.14 -13.77
C TRP A 154 -1.59 0.19 -13.05
N LEU A 155 -1.89 0.18 -11.75
CA LEU A 155 -1.60 1.30 -10.87
C LEU A 155 -0.18 1.15 -10.37
N GLU A 156 0.66 2.14 -10.64
CA GLU A 156 2.01 2.21 -10.11
C GLU A 156 2.13 3.42 -9.20
N TYR A 157 2.76 3.24 -8.04
CA TYR A 157 2.96 4.33 -7.09
C TYR A 157 4.32 4.28 -6.41
N GLN A 158 4.73 5.42 -5.91
CA GLN A 158 5.98 5.63 -5.20
C GLN A 158 5.77 6.69 -4.12
N VAL A 159 6.42 6.53 -2.97
CA VAL A 159 6.36 7.47 -1.86
C VAL A 159 7.74 8.01 -1.49
N HIS A 160 7.75 9.16 -0.79
CA HIS A 160 8.93 9.66 -0.09
C HIS A 160 8.58 9.86 1.38
N ALA A 161 9.44 9.37 2.27
CA ALA A 161 9.28 9.57 3.70
C ALA A 161 9.90 10.89 4.14
N ILE A 162 9.29 11.56 5.10
CA ILE A 162 9.73 12.88 5.62
C ILE A 162 11.22 12.87 6.07
N ASN A 163 11.72 11.73 6.51
CA ASN A 163 13.09 11.55 7.00
C ASN A 163 13.95 10.64 6.11
N ASP A 164 13.62 10.51 4.84
CA ASP A 164 14.29 9.62 3.87
C ASP A 164 14.24 8.11 4.24
N ALA A 165 13.35 7.73 5.14
CA ALA A 165 13.26 6.35 5.61
C ALA A 165 12.57 5.44 4.60
N ALA A 166 12.80 4.13 4.78
CA ALA A 166 12.15 3.11 3.99
C ALA A 166 10.65 2.96 4.35
N ILE A 167 9.82 2.99 3.33
CA ILE A 167 8.39 2.68 3.41
C ILE A 167 8.12 1.39 2.66
N PHE A 168 7.35 0.51 3.29
CA PHE A 168 6.99 -0.79 2.73
C PHE A 168 5.47 -0.91 2.58
N CYS A 169 5.02 -1.43 1.45
CA CYS A 169 3.62 -1.80 1.25
C CYS A 169 3.36 -3.17 1.87
N PRO A 170 2.40 -3.33 2.79
CA PRO A 170 2.02 -4.65 3.28
C PRO A 170 1.29 -5.42 2.17
N PRO A 171 1.62 -6.69 1.95
CA PRO A 171 0.86 -7.53 1.03
C PRO A 171 -0.60 -7.70 1.48
N VAL A 172 -1.47 -8.00 0.52
CA VAL A 172 -2.85 -8.39 0.78
C VAL A 172 -2.88 -9.65 1.64
N THR A 173 -3.81 -9.73 2.56
CA THR A 173 -4.00 -10.86 3.47
C THR A 173 -5.44 -11.37 3.39
N ILE A 174 -5.72 -12.55 3.95
CA ILE A 174 -7.09 -13.06 4.08
C ILE A 174 -7.52 -12.92 5.54
N LEU A 175 -8.66 -12.24 5.75
CA LEU A 175 -9.22 -12.04 7.07
C LEU A 175 -9.48 -13.39 7.77
N GLY A 176 -9.06 -13.49 9.02
CA GLY A 176 -9.24 -14.69 9.85
C GLY A 176 -8.26 -15.82 9.57
N THR A 177 -7.44 -15.74 8.52
CA THR A 177 -6.38 -16.70 8.27
C THR A 177 -5.05 -16.08 8.68
N GLN A 178 -4.46 -16.63 9.68
CA GLN A 178 -3.12 -16.31 10.12
C GLN A 178 -2.38 -17.62 10.15
N SER A 179 -1.83 -18.05 9.00
CA SER A 179 -0.93 -19.18 9.05
C SER A 179 0.29 -18.75 9.86
N ASP A 180 0.56 -19.52 10.87
CA ASP A 180 1.85 -19.41 11.51
C ASP A 180 2.90 -19.96 10.56
N PRO A 181 3.97 -19.24 10.32
CA PRO A 181 5.18 -19.90 9.94
C PRO A 181 5.65 -20.68 11.17
N SER A 182 5.32 -21.93 11.19
CA SER A 182 6.04 -22.88 12.05
C SER A 182 7.50 -22.93 11.63
#